data_6e95d284723cd553aa8d71713fc54b2c
#
_entry.id   6e95d284723cd553aa8d71713fc54b2c
#
_cell.length_a   1.000
_cell.length_b   1.000
_cell.length_c   1.000
_cell.angle_alpha   90.00
_cell.angle_beta   90.00
_cell.angle_gamma   90.00
#
_symmetry.space_group_name_H-M   'P 1'
#
loop_
_entity.id
_entity.type
_entity.pdbx_description
1 polymer ?
#
loop_
_entity_poly.entity_id
_entity_poly.type
_entity_poly.pdbx_seq_one_letter_code
_entity_poly.pdbx_strand_id
1 'polypeptide(L)'
;MAVSEKNPNDKIIVKIAPFGPDPKSINSITSKLLTRPKVRSYLKNTSDEGLGKNIENRQALRLLSFELLPEPIIYNHSIYLARYYDYNSNHCITIKGKLGHPNPTEIVESKQQPLPNNDEFEEAVRILSQKEPGLSEAIKNKILKPYRPMPPLYIKATPDGDIERTLCVGLKPTDSDTISSNESSKQRHEIIAVNMIQESVVKFDNRAPENSTAEESLCGVPDAGQPNADRGTVGSAKVTVSQGKTLLWDFVVTRPAASSGTNGSGIELQYVNYKGKRVLRRANVPILNVKYDEDACGPYRDWQYQESMIEANGNDVAAGFRLCPAPAKTVLDSGNDQGNFLGVAVYVDGAQEEVVLVSEMEAGWYRYISEWRLHVNGTIKPRFGFAAVDNSCVCNSHHHHVYWRLNFDVGDSKRNIVEEYNNPPLSGGTSNWHTIKYETKRLKNPSTNRRWRITRQAQTKKGYTIIPGPNDGTADSFGKGDIWFLRNRPNQFDDGVVAIGPPYETLIDNFVNHERIKDKDVVVWYGAHFKHDTVHDDDGTTEHIVGPDLVPISLQE
;
A
#
# COMPACT_ATOMS: atom_id res chain seq x y z
N MET A 1 -44.81 -1.42 -15.64
CA MET A 1 -44.19 -1.53 -14.33
C MET A 1 -43.89 -0.10 -13.88
N ALA A 2 -44.53 0.36 -12.79
CA ALA A 2 -44.32 1.70 -12.27
C ALA A 2 -42.93 1.76 -11.60
N VAL A 3 -42.07 2.62 -12.10
CA VAL A 3 -40.82 2.96 -11.43
C VAL A 3 -41.21 3.72 -10.16
N SER A 4 -41.04 3.10 -9.00
CA SER A 4 -41.20 3.78 -7.71
C SER A 4 -40.17 4.89 -7.63
N GLU A 5 -40.60 6.13 -7.69
CA GLU A 5 -39.71 7.26 -7.35
C GLU A 5 -39.22 7.05 -5.92
N LYS A 6 -37.91 6.84 -5.75
CA LYS A 6 -37.28 6.77 -4.41
C LYS A 6 -37.57 8.09 -3.67
N ASN A 7 -38.05 7.97 -2.46
CA ASN A 7 -38.37 9.11 -1.58
C ASN A 7 -37.12 10.02 -1.47
N PRO A 8 -37.24 11.36 -1.61
CA PRO A 8 -36.10 12.27 -1.43
C PRO A 8 -35.35 12.12 -0.09
N ASN A 9 -36.00 11.53 0.92
CA ASN A 9 -35.38 11.18 2.20
C ASN A 9 -34.42 9.96 2.14
N ASP A 10 -34.38 9.23 1.03
CA ASP A 10 -33.52 8.03 0.89
C ASP A 10 -32.17 8.33 0.21
N LYS A 11 -31.96 9.59 -0.18
CA LYS A 11 -30.70 9.98 -0.85
C LYS A 11 -29.51 9.90 0.12
N ILE A 12 -28.47 9.18 -0.30
CA ILE A 12 -27.18 9.16 0.39
C ILE A 12 -26.44 10.48 0.11
N ILE A 13 -25.99 11.14 1.15
CA ILE A 13 -25.26 12.40 1.07
C ILE A 13 -23.88 12.20 1.68
N VAL A 14 -22.84 12.49 0.90
CA VAL A 14 -21.45 12.45 1.31
C VAL A 14 -20.92 13.87 1.48
N LYS A 15 -20.28 14.14 2.61
CA LYS A 15 -19.54 15.38 2.86
C LYS A 15 -18.10 15.05 3.19
N ILE A 16 -17.18 15.74 2.55
CA ILE A 16 -15.75 15.58 2.73
C ILE A 16 -15.16 16.93 3.14
N ALA A 17 -14.37 16.93 4.20
CA ALA A 17 -13.67 18.12 4.67
C ALA A 17 -12.18 17.80 4.86
N PRO A 18 -11.27 18.74 4.56
CA PRO A 18 -9.85 18.58 4.86
C PRO A 18 -9.62 18.18 6.32
N PHE A 19 -8.67 17.28 6.56
CA PHE A 19 -8.27 16.84 7.89
C PHE A 19 -6.76 16.88 8.03
N GLY A 20 -6.27 17.35 9.17
CA GLY A 20 -4.83 17.53 9.41
C GLY A 20 -4.29 18.85 8.82
N PRO A 21 -2.97 19.02 8.83
CA PRO A 21 -2.34 20.23 8.33
C PRO A 21 -2.41 20.31 6.80
N ASP A 22 -2.50 21.52 6.30
CA ASP A 22 -2.51 21.78 4.87
C ASP A 22 -1.09 21.58 4.25
N PRO A 23 -1.00 21.35 2.92
CA PRO A 23 0.27 21.13 2.24
C PRO A 23 1.29 22.26 2.43
N LYS A 24 0.86 23.53 2.52
CA LYS A 24 1.76 24.67 2.71
C LYS A 24 2.41 24.63 4.09
N SER A 25 1.65 24.25 5.11
CA SER A 25 2.16 24.04 6.47
C SER A 25 3.21 22.93 6.51
N ILE A 26 2.97 21.82 5.82
CA ILE A 26 3.94 20.71 5.72
C ILE A 26 5.23 21.18 5.02
N ASN A 27 5.12 21.82 3.86
CA ASN A 27 6.27 22.35 3.12
C ASN A 27 7.06 23.36 3.96
N SER A 28 6.39 24.21 4.74
CA SER A 28 7.05 25.13 5.67
C SER A 28 7.80 24.42 6.79
N ILE A 29 7.31 23.26 7.23
CA ILE A 29 8.00 22.47 8.26
C ILE A 29 9.21 21.76 7.67
N THR A 30 9.03 21.05 6.56
CA THR A 30 10.11 20.28 5.93
C THR A 30 11.28 21.16 5.50
N SER A 31 10.99 22.33 4.90
CA SER A 31 12.03 23.29 4.48
C SER A 31 12.82 23.88 5.65
N LYS A 32 12.25 23.94 6.85
CA LYS A 32 12.90 24.48 8.05
C LYS A 32 13.43 23.43 9.00
N LEU A 33 13.16 22.15 8.76
CA LEU A 33 13.47 21.08 9.71
C LEU A 33 14.98 20.98 10.00
N LEU A 34 15.81 21.03 8.95
CA LEU A 34 17.25 20.95 9.06
C LEU A 34 17.90 22.18 9.74
N THR A 35 17.20 23.32 9.75
CA THR A 35 17.70 24.54 10.40
C THR A 35 17.39 24.60 11.90
N ARG A 36 16.58 23.68 12.43
CA ARG A 36 16.22 23.64 13.84
C ARG A 36 17.42 23.35 14.73
N PRO A 37 17.59 24.03 15.87
CA PRO A 37 18.80 23.93 16.68
C PRO A 37 19.21 22.50 17.05
N LYS A 38 18.24 21.68 17.49
CA LYS A 38 18.51 20.30 17.90
C LYS A 38 18.94 19.41 16.72
N VAL A 39 18.33 19.58 15.54
CA VAL A 39 18.70 18.84 14.32
C VAL A 39 20.08 19.30 13.85
N ARG A 40 20.32 20.61 13.84
CA ARG A 40 21.59 21.19 13.43
C ARG A 40 22.75 20.78 14.34
N SER A 41 22.52 20.71 15.65
CA SER A 41 23.50 20.20 16.61
C SER A 41 23.82 18.73 16.38
N TYR A 42 22.80 17.92 16.14
CA TYR A 42 22.96 16.51 15.82
C TYR A 42 23.80 16.30 14.55
N LEU A 43 23.45 16.98 13.45
CA LEU A 43 24.19 16.88 12.18
C LEU A 43 25.64 17.37 12.27
N LYS A 44 25.93 18.37 13.10
CA LYS A 44 27.32 18.82 13.32
C LYS A 44 28.16 17.79 14.06
N ASN A 45 27.57 17.12 15.06
CA ASN A 45 28.30 16.14 15.86
C ASN A 45 28.60 14.85 15.08
N THR A 46 27.76 14.52 14.06
CA THR A 46 27.96 13.33 13.20
C THR A 46 28.95 13.61 12.05
N SER A 47 29.16 14.86 11.66
CA SER A 47 30.07 15.24 10.57
C SER A 47 31.56 15.35 10.97
N ASP A 48 31.88 15.35 12.26
CA ASP A 48 33.28 15.52 12.74
C ASP A 48 34.08 14.20 12.78
N GLU A 49 33.47 13.04 12.59
CA GLU A 49 34.16 11.74 12.60
C GLU A 49 34.55 11.19 11.21
N GLY A 50 35.05 12.04 10.35
CA GLY A 50 35.79 11.62 9.17
C GLY A 50 35.06 11.65 7.85
N LEU A 51 35.08 12.79 7.17
CA LEU A 51 34.86 12.84 5.74
C LEU A 51 35.51 14.03 5.07
N GLY A 52 36.72 13.80 4.57
CA GLY A 52 37.35 14.64 3.55
C GLY A 52 37.07 14.03 2.16
N LYS A 53 35.90 14.21 1.60
CA LYS A 53 35.69 14.11 0.14
C LYS A 53 34.65 15.15 -0.26
N ASN A 54 35.14 16.21 -0.91
CA ASN A 54 34.35 17.18 -1.62
C ASN A 54 33.51 16.46 -2.71
N ILE A 55 32.22 16.32 -2.48
CA ILE A 55 31.27 16.06 -3.55
C ILE A 55 30.72 17.42 -3.96
N GLU A 56 31.46 18.10 -4.84
CA GLU A 56 31.01 19.34 -5.47
C GLU A 56 29.70 19.06 -6.22
N ASN A 57 28.63 19.76 -5.85
CA ASN A 57 27.29 19.76 -6.44
C ASN A 57 26.25 18.73 -5.95
N ARG A 58 26.44 18.02 -4.84
CA ARG A 58 25.42 17.10 -4.33
C ARG A 58 24.88 17.55 -2.98
N GLN A 59 23.56 17.50 -2.81
CA GLN A 59 22.95 17.66 -1.52
C GLN A 59 23.28 16.41 -0.67
N ALA A 60 24.21 16.53 0.27
CA ALA A 60 24.68 15.40 1.10
C ALA A 60 23.55 14.70 1.86
N LEU A 61 22.50 15.43 2.19
CA LEU A 61 21.35 14.97 2.96
C LEU A 61 20.05 15.22 2.17
N ARG A 62 19.32 14.16 1.84
CA ARG A 62 18.06 14.22 1.07
C ARG A 62 16.88 13.73 1.90
N LEU A 63 15.78 14.48 1.89
CA LEU A 63 14.50 14.02 2.44
C LEU A 63 13.89 12.97 1.50
N LEU A 64 13.70 11.75 1.99
CA LEU A 64 13.09 10.66 1.23
C LEU A 64 11.60 10.50 1.52
N SER A 65 11.18 10.71 2.78
CA SER A 65 9.76 10.67 3.13
C SER A 65 9.42 11.59 4.30
N PHE A 66 8.19 12.09 4.28
CA PHE A 66 7.58 12.82 5.40
C PHE A 66 6.19 12.26 5.64
N GLU A 67 5.96 11.69 6.81
CA GLU A 67 4.73 11.03 7.18
C GLU A 67 4.09 11.72 8.38
N LEU A 68 2.76 11.80 8.39
CA LEU A 68 1.98 12.20 9.54
C LEU A 68 1.45 10.96 10.24
N LEU A 69 1.87 10.74 11.47
CA LEU A 69 1.42 9.61 12.25
C LEU A 69 0.14 9.98 13.02
N PRO A 70 -0.87 9.09 13.06
CA PRO A 70 -2.05 9.32 13.86
C PRO A 70 -1.71 9.24 15.35
N GLU A 71 -2.18 10.20 16.13
CA GLU A 71 -2.06 10.11 17.59
C GLU A 71 -3.04 9.09 18.14
N PRO A 72 -2.63 8.25 19.12
CA PRO A 72 -3.46 7.17 19.65
C PRO A 72 -4.75 7.62 20.35
N ILE A 73 -4.80 8.84 20.86
CA ILE A 73 -5.85 9.31 21.78
C ILE A 73 -6.62 10.52 21.24
N ILE A 74 -5.99 11.34 20.41
CA ILE A 74 -6.57 12.57 19.87
C ILE A 74 -6.68 12.42 18.37
N TYR A 75 -7.84 12.75 17.79
CA TYR A 75 -8.10 12.79 16.34
C TYR A 75 -7.26 13.89 15.66
N ASN A 76 -5.93 13.80 15.78
CA ASN A 76 -5.03 14.82 15.32
C ASN A 76 -3.77 14.18 14.73
N HIS A 77 -3.52 14.44 13.46
CA HIS A 77 -2.27 14.11 12.79
C HIS A 77 -1.22 15.16 13.14
N SER A 78 -0.77 15.19 14.38
CA SER A 78 0.19 16.20 14.84
C SER A 78 1.61 15.67 14.99
N ILE A 79 1.81 14.36 14.94
CA ILE A 79 3.14 13.74 14.98
C ILE A 79 3.62 13.53 13.56
N TYR A 80 4.83 13.99 13.26
CA TYR A 80 5.48 13.72 11.98
C TYR A 80 6.68 12.79 12.14
N LEU A 81 6.99 12.08 11.06
CA LEU A 81 8.18 11.27 10.87
C LEU A 81 8.82 11.68 9.54
N ALA A 82 10.02 12.27 9.61
CA ALA A 82 10.79 12.65 8.43
C ALA A 82 12.01 11.73 8.31
N ARG A 83 12.19 11.07 7.16
CA ARG A 83 13.35 10.24 6.88
C ARG A 83 14.25 10.94 5.90
N TYR A 84 15.46 11.22 6.34
CA TYR A 84 16.53 11.73 5.51
C TYR A 84 17.54 10.62 5.25
N TYR A 85 18.13 10.64 4.06
CA TYR A 85 19.29 9.83 3.78
C TYR A 85 20.53 10.72 3.67
N ASP A 86 21.56 10.37 4.43
CA ASP A 86 22.86 11.02 4.39
C ASP A 86 23.82 10.16 3.55
N TYR A 87 24.14 10.67 2.37
CA TYR A 87 25.04 10.00 1.43
C TYR A 87 26.50 10.01 1.87
N ASN A 88 26.88 10.89 2.79
CA ASN A 88 28.25 10.94 3.31
C ASN A 88 28.50 9.83 4.33
N SER A 89 27.57 9.63 5.25
CA SER A 89 27.65 8.58 6.27
C SER A 89 27.03 7.25 5.84
N ASN A 90 26.32 7.22 4.71
CA ASN A 90 25.55 6.06 4.22
C ASN A 90 24.50 5.58 5.23
N HIS A 91 23.85 6.53 5.92
CA HIS A 91 22.86 6.25 6.96
C HIS A 91 21.51 6.93 6.71
N CYS A 92 20.45 6.31 7.21
CA CYS A 92 19.13 6.91 7.31
C CYS A 92 18.99 7.65 8.64
N ILE A 93 18.64 8.94 8.58
CA ILE A 93 18.33 9.77 9.75
C ILE A 93 16.84 9.95 9.83
N THR A 94 16.24 9.39 10.86
CA THR A 94 14.81 9.48 11.14
C THR A 94 14.57 10.55 12.21
N ILE A 95 13.79 11.57 11.86
CA ILE A 95 13.43 12.69 12.74
C ILE A 95 11.95 12.61 13.06
N LYS A 96 11.60 12.40 14.33
CA LYS A 96 10.23 12.40 14.82
C LYS A 96 9.97 13.67 15.63
N GLY A 97 8.83 14.27 15.42
CA GLY A 97 8.46 15.48 16.15
C GLY A 97 6.96 15.74 16.14
N LYS A 98 6.56 16.82 16.77
CA LYS A 98 5.18 17.28 16.84
C LYS A 98 5.04 18.58 16.05
N LEU A 99 3.98 18.66 15.25
CA LEU A 99 3.65 19.88 14.51
C LEU A 99 3.46 21.05 15.48
N GLY A 100 3.95 22.23 15.11
CA GLY A 100 3.90 23.42 15.97
C GLY A 100 4.95 23.47 17.08
N HIS A 101 5.73 22.41 17.31
CA HIS A 101 6.84 22.42 18.27
C HIS A 101 8.17 22.71 17.58
N PRO A 102 9.05 23.55 18.19
CA PRO A 102 10.31 23.96 17.55
C PRO A 102 11.35 22.84 17.48
N ASN A 103 11.32 21.88 18.40
CA ASN A 103 12.29 20.80 18.47
C ASN A 103 11.66 19.43 18.21
N PRO A 104 12.37 18.52 17.51
CA PRO A 104 11.94 17.14 17.39
C PRO A 104 11.97 16.44 18.75
N THR A 105 11.10 15.43 18.89
CA THR A 105 11.06 14.58 20.09
C THR A 105 12.17 13.53 20.06
N GLU A 106 12.53 13.07 18.85
CA GLU A 106 13.47 11.97 18.66
C GLU A 106 14.25 12.17 17.35
N ILE A 107 15.53 11.82 17.34
CA ILE A 107 16.37 11.70 16.15
C ILE A 107 17.10 10.37 16.28
N VAL A 108 16.93 9.50 15.28
CA VAL A 108 17.53 8.15 15.25
C VAL A 108 18.28 7.99 13.95
N GLU A 109 19.50 7.50 14.05
CA GLU A 109 20.33 7.08 12.93
C GLU A 109 20.27 5.56 12.79
N SER A 110 20.23 5.06 11.55
CA SER A 110 20.19 3.63 11.28
C SER A 110 20.82 3.32 9.91
N LYS A 111 21.28 2.08 9.74
CA LYS A 111 21.76 1.56 8.45
C LYS A 111 20.59 1.12 7.53
N GLN A 112 19.36 1.38 7.93
CA GLN A 112 18.18 1.06 7.12
C GLN A 112 18.25 1.78 5.77
N GLN A 113 17.92 1.06 4.71
CA GLN A 113 17.82 1.59 3.36
C GLN A 113 16.34 1.89 3.04
N PRO A 114 15.86 3.12 3.23
CA PRO A 114 14.48 3.46 2.92
C PRO A 114 14.24 3.43 1.40
N LEU A 115 12.99 3.24 1.01
CA LEU A 115 12.62 3.26 -0.41
C LEU A 115 12.94 4.62 -1.04
N PRO A 116 13.39 4.65 -2.30
CA PRO A 116 13.69 5.89 -3.00
C PRO A 116 12.40 6.66 -3.32
N ASN A 117 12.50 7.99 -3.34
CA ASN A 117 11.48 8.85 -3.91
C ASN A 117 11.79 9.18 -5.38
N ASN A 118 10.90 9.94 -6.04
CA ASN A 118 11.07 10.32 -7.44
C ASN A 118 12.34 11.11 -7.68
N ASP A 119 12.65 12.10 -6.84
CA ASP A 119 13.85 12.93 -6.99
C ASP A 119 15.15 12.09 -6.91
N GLU A 120 15.15 11.06 -6.06
CA GLU A 120 16.31 10.17 -5.94
C GLU A 120 16.41 9.23 -7.14
N PHE A 121 15.27 8.75 -7.65
CA PHE A 121 15.23 7.94 -8.85
C PHE A 121 15.68 8.72 -10.09
N GLU A 122 15.22 9.95 -10.27
CA GLU A 122 15.69 10.84 -11.35
C GLU A 122 17.19 11.07 -11.29
N GLU A 123 17.74 11.21 -10.09
CA GLU A 123 19.20 11.34 -9.89
C GLU A 123 19.93 10.05 -10.28
N ALA A 124 19.38 8.87 -9.98
CA ALA A 124 19.97 7.60 -10.41
C ALA A 124 19.96 7.48 -11.95
N VAL A 125 18.87 7.88 -12.63
CA VAL A 125 18.79 7.93 -14.09
C VAL A 125 19.81 8.91 -14.68
N ARG A 126 20.04 10.06 -14.01
CA ARG A 126 21.04 11.03 -14.43
C ARG A 126 22.47 10.46 -14.34
N ILE A 127 22.79 9.79 -13.22
CA ILE A 127 24.10 9.14 -13.04
C ILE A 127 24.28 8.03 -14.09
N LEU A 128 23.29 7.18 -14.31
CA LEU A 128 23.30 6.16 -15.34
C LEU A 128 23.60 6.73 -16.71
N SER A 129 22.90 7.80 -17.09
CA SER A 129 23.06 8.49 -18.37
C SER A 129 24.45 9.10 -18.55
N GLN A 130 25.09 9.52 -17.47
CA GLN A 130 26.47 10.05 -17.51
C GLN A 130 27.53 8.95 -17.64
N LYS A 131 27.28 7.78 -17.03
CA LYS A 131 28.25 6.68 -17.02
C LYS A 131 28.13 5.74 -18.20
N GLU A 132 26.95 5.67 -18.83
CA GLU A 132 26.64 4.78 -19.96
C GLU A 132 26.12 5.62 -21.16
N PRO A 133 27.02 6.21 -21.99
CA PRO A 133 26.61 7.12 -23.08
C PRO A 133 25.65 6.51 -24.09
N GLY A 134 25.78 5.21 -24.38
CA GLY A 134 24.85 4.51 -25.29
C GLY A 134 23.42 4.45 -24.75
N LEU A 135 23.25 4.22 -23.46
CA LEU A 135 21.93 4.25 -22.80
C LEU A 135 21.39 5.68 -22.73
N SER A 136 22.26 6.66 -22.49
CA SER A 136 21.87 8.08 -22.52
C SER A 136 21.28 8.49 -23.86
N GLU A 137 21.87 8.06 -24.96
CA GLU A 137 21.37 8.34 -26.31
C GLU A 137 20.03 7.65 -26.57
N ALA A 138 19.90 6.39 -26.19
CA ALA A 138 18.66 5.62 -26.32
C ALA A 138 17.51 6.25 -25.51
N ILE A 139 17.77 6.72 -24.29
CA ILE A 139 16.77 7.42 -23.46
C ILE A 139 16.38 8.76 -24.09
N LYS A 140 17.35 9.57 -24.55
CA LYS A 140 17.10 10.87 -25.19
C LYS A 140 16.29 10.72 -26.48
N ASN A 141 16.58 9.70 -27.26
CA ASN A 141 15.88 9.39 -28.51
C ASN A 141 14.54 8.68 -28.29
N LYS A 142 14.14 8.49 -27.03
CA LYS A 142 12.92 7.77 -26.63
C LYS A 142 12.86 6.33 -27.16
N ILE A 143 13.98 5.68 -27.33
CA ILE A 143 14.07 4.25 -27.67
C ILE A 143 13.88 3.41 -26.38
N LEU A 144 14.45 3.88 -25.28
CA LEU A 144 14.30 3.30 -23.96
C LEU A 144 13.63 4.28 -22.99
N LYS A 145 12.72 3.78 -22.18
CA LYS A 145 12.08 4.53 -21.09
C LYS A 145 12.57 4.02 -19.75
N PRO A 146 13.17 4.88 -18.90
CA PRO A 146 13.46 4.51 -17.52
C PRO A 146 12.18 4.33 -16.72
N TYR A 147 12.17 3.36 -15.83
CA TYR A 147 11.10 3.14 -14.85
C TYR A 147 11.68 2.65 -13.52
N ARG A 148 10.94 2.83 -12.44
CA ARG A 148 11.30 2.32 -11.12
C ARG A 148 10.96 0.83 -11.07
N PRO A 149 11.95 -0.09 -11.01
CA PRO A 149 11.67 -1.51 -11.02
C PRO A 149 11.28 -2.01 -9.63
N MET A 150 10.82 -3.25 -9.58
CA MET A 150 10.64 -4.03 -8.37
C MET A 150 11.73 -5.12 -8.32
N PRO A 151 12.66 -5.11 -7.38
CA PRO A 151 12.85 -4.14 -6.29
C PRO A 151 13.51 -2.82 -6.75
N PRO A 152 13.23 -1.70 -6.05
CA PRO A 152 13.81 -0.41 -6.41
C PRO A 152 15.23 -0.21 -5.86
N LEU A 153 15.70 -1.10 -5.01
CA LEU A 153 17.02 -1.06 -4.41
C LEU A 153 17.76 -2.38 -4.64
N TYR A 154 19.06 -2.29 -4.81
CA TYR A 154 19.95 -3.44 -4.88
C TYR A 154 20.79 -3.52 -3.60
N ILE A 155 20.71 -4.63 -2.89
CA ILE A 155 21.52 -4.88 -1.71
C ILE A 155 22.73 -5.74 -2.08
N LYS A 156 23.89 -5.13 -2.00
CA LYS A 156 25.15 -5.86 -1.99
C LYS A 156 25.95 -5.40 -0.77
N ALA A 157 26.24 -6.32 0.12
CA ALA A 157 27.13 -6.04 1.21
C ALA A 157 28.55 -5.80 0.68
N THR A 158 29.21 -4.76 1.19
CA THR A 158 30.64 -4.54 1.00
C THR A 158 31.43 -5.62 1.77
N PRO A 159 32.73 -5.81 1.50
CA PRO A 159 33.58 -6.73 2.26
C PRO A 159 33.52 -6.50 3.78
N ASP A 160 33.28 -5.27 4.21
CA ASP A 160 33.16 -4.86 5.61
C ASP A 160 31.75 -5.07 6.19
N GLY A 161 30.82 -5.63 5.39
CA GLY A 161 29.45 -5.93 5.79
C GLY A 161 28.48 -4.74 5.74
N ASP A 162 28.94 -3.59 5.27
CA ASP A 162 28.06 -2.43 5.07
C ASP A 162 27.30 -2.54 3.74
N ILE A 163 26.14 -1.87 3.67
CA ILE A 163 25.30 -1.81 2.48
C ILE A 163 25.35 -0.38 1.95
N GLU A 164 25.93 -0.18 0.78
CA GLU A 164 25.92 1.12 0.13
C GLU A 164 24.60 1.38 -0.59
N ARG A 165 24.15 2.64 -0.55
CA ARG A 165 22.93 3.08 -1.22
C ARG A 165 22.99 2.84 -2.72
N THR A 166 22.28 1.82 -3.19
CA THR A 166 22.26 1.42 -4.60
C THR A 166 20.84 1.29 -5.10
N LEU A 167 20.46 2.11 -6.09
CA LEU A 167 19.14 2.11 -6.69
C LEU A 167 19.13 1.28 -7.96
N CYS A 168 18.01 0.62 -8.19
CA CYS A 168 17.74 -0.04 -9.46
C CYS A 168 17.03 0.90 -10.44
N VAL A 169 17.49 0.96 -11.66
CA VAL A 169 16.86 1.64 -12.79
C VAL A 169 16.47 0.58 -13.81
N GLY A 170 15.18 0.43 -14.02
CA GLY A 170 14.66 -0.39 -15.11
C GLY A 170 14.65 0.40 -16.41
N LEU A 171 14.96 -0.25 -17.50
CA LEU A 171 14.88 0.29 -18.84
C LEU A 171 13.97 -0.60 -19.67
N LYS A 172 12.97 -0.03 -20.32
CA LYS A 172 12.09 -0.75 -21.24
C LYS A 172 12.03 -0.06 -22.60
N PRO A 173 11.88 -0.83 -23.70
CA PRO A 173 11.62 -0.26 -25.03
C PRO A 173 10.32 0.56 -25.02
N THR A 174 10.26 1.60 -25.85
CA THR A 174 9.06 2.46 -25.97
C THR A 174 8.09 2.00 -27.04
N ASP A 175 8.54 1.23 -28.04
CA ASP A 175 7.72 0.72 -29.14
C ASP A 175 7.85 -0.79 -29.27
N SER A 176 6.72 -1.48 -29.37
CA SER A 176 6.65 -2.92 -29.67
C SER A 176 7.15 -3.26 -31.09
N ASP A 177 7.07 -2.29 -32.04
CA ASP A 177 7.47 -2.50 -33.43
C ASP A 177 8.99 -2.54 -33.66
N THR A 178 9.79 -2.03 -32.72
CA THR A 178 11.26 -2.09 -32.79
C THR A 178 11.83 -3.45 -32.37
N ILE A 179 10.99 -4.33 -31.81
CA ILE A 179 11.37 -5.66 -31.34
C ILE A 179 11.49 -6.65 -32.51
N SER A 180 10.85 -6.38 -33.65
CA SER A 180 10.64 -7.40 -34.71
C SER A 180 11.67 -7.48 -35.82
N SER A 181 12.70 -6.61 -35.92
CA SER A 181 13.48 -6.53 -37.16
C SER A 181 14.96 -6.88 -37.15
N ASN A 182 15.59 -7.22 -35.99
CA ASN A 182 17.00 -7.67 -36.04
C ASN A 182 17.37 -8.58 -34.87
N GLU A 183 17.79 -9.81 -35.17
CA GLU A 183 18.24 -10.83 -34.20
C GLU A 183 19.43 -10.44 -33.31
N SER A 184 20.10 -9.32 -33.56
CA SER A 184 21.27 -8.88 -32.79
C SER A 184 20.96 -7.80 -31.74
N SER A 185 19.73 -7.32 -31.63
CA SER A 185 19.36 -6.28 -30.67
C SER A 185 18.02 -6.57 -29.98
N LYS A 186 17.84 -7.80 -29.49
CA LYS A 186 16.77 -8.06 -28.52
C LYS A 186 17.02 -7.20 -27.29
N GLN A 187 16.52 -5.96 -27.31
CA GLN A 187 16.53 -5.06 -26.15
C GLN A 187 15.53 -5.59 -25.14
N ARG A 188 16.03 -6.47 -24.30
CA ARG A 188 15.30 -7.02 -23.15
C ARG A 188 15.09 -5.90 -22.13
N HIS A 189 14.07 -6.04 -21.32
CA HIS A 189 14.01 -5.31 -20.06
C HIS A 189 15.31 -5.50 -19.30
N GLU A 190 16.05 -4.42 -19.10
CA GLU A 190 17.30 -4.45 -18.36
C GLU A 190 17.11 -3.67 -17.06
N ILE A 191 17.48 -4.27 -15.93
CA ILE A 191 17.56 -3.57 -14.66
C ILE A 191 19.04 -3.32 -14.36
N ILE A 192 19.40 -2.07 -14.15
CA ILE A 192 20.77 -1.64 -13.89
C ILE A 192 20.81 -1.02 -12.49
N ALA A 193 21.76 -1.44 -11.67
CA ALA A 193 21.97 -0.86 -10.36
C ALA A 193 22.93 0.34 -10.43
N VAL A 194 22.56 1.42 -9.76
CA VAL A 194 23.33 2.65 -9.66
C VAL A 194 23.70 2.87 -8.21
N ASN A 195 25.01 2.78 -7.93
CA ASN A 195 25.54 3.12 -6.62
C ASN A 195 25.51 4.64 -6.43
N MET A 196 24.67 5.09 -5.52
CA MET A 196 24.45 6.52 -5.27
C MET A 196 25.58 7.18 -4.50
N ILE A 197 26.42 6.43 -3.80
CA ILE A 197 27.56 6.93 -3.03
C ILE A 197 28.76 7.13 -3.94
N GLN A 198 29.09 6.12 -4.75
CA GLN A 198 30.25 6.12 -5.62
C GLN A 198 29.97 6.71 -7.00
N GLU A 199 28.71 7.04 -7.30
CA GLU A 199 28.25 7.45 -8.64
C GLU A 199 28.74 6.50 -9.73
N SER A 200 28.53 5.22 -9.52
CA SER A 200 28.98 4.16 -10.41
C SER A 200 27.83 3.23 -10.81
N VAL A 201 27.96 2.62 -11.98
CA VAL A 201 27.01 1.64 -12.46
C VAL A 201 27.45 0.25 -12.06
N VAL A 202 26.55 -0.53 -11.50
CA VAL A 202 26.76 -1.91 -11.09
C VAL A 202 25.93 -2.80 -12.00
N LYS A 203 26.57 -3.53 -12.89
CA LYS A 203 25.90 -4.57 -13.67
C LYS A 203 25.83 -5.84 -12.83
N PHE A 204 24.63 -6.41 -12.72
CA PHE A 204 24.41 -7.67 -12.05
C PHE A 204 23.65 -8.61 -12.99
N ASP A 205 23.85 -9.91 -12.79
CA ASP A 205 23.20 -10.92 -13.62
C ASP A 205 21.74 -11.05 -13.17
N ASN A 206 20.86 -10.37 -13.88
CA ASN A 206 19.41 -10.38 -13.67
C ASN A 206 18.70 -11.07 -14.85
N ARG A 207 19.38 -12.03 -15.48
CA ARG A 207 18.78 -12.75 -16.60
C ARG A 207 17.51 -13.42 -16.13
N ALA A 208 16.41 -13.08 -16.81
CA ALA A 208 15.27 -13.98 -16.86
C ALA A 208 15.79 -15.35 -17.34
N PRO A 209 15.31 -16.48 -16.80
CA PRO A 209 15.74 -17.80 -17.21
C PRO A 209 15.72 -17.90 -18.74
N GLU A 210 16.79 -18.41 -19.34
CA GLU A 210 16.95 -18.50 -20.80
C GLU A 210 15.89 -19.42 -21.47
N ASN A 211 15.05 -20.06 -20.68
CA ASN A 211 14.06 -21.05 -21.11
C ASN A 211 12.64 -20.50 -21.33
N SER A 212 12.41 -19.20 -21.31
CA SER A 212 11.12 -18.71 -21.77
C SER A 212 11.07 -18.80 -23.31
N THR A 213 10.61 -19.93 -23.81
CA THR A 213 10.09 -20.09 -25.20
C THR A 213 8.76 -19.31 -25.36
N ALA A 214 8.43 -18.42 -24.45
CA ALA A 214 7.31 -17.51 -24.59
C ALA A 214 7.58 -16.65 -25.83
N GLU A 215 6.73 -16.77 -26.82
CA GLU A 215 6.54 -15.75 -27.83
C GLU A 215 6.60 -14.39 -27.13
N GLU A 216 7.22 -13.40 -27.73
CA GLU A 216 7.45 -12.07 -27.16
C GLU A 216 6.10 -11.32 -27.01
N SER A 217 5.15 -11.92 -26.27
CA SER A 217 3.89 -11.29 -25.94
C SER A 217 4.13 -10.38 -24.73
N LEU A 218 3.75 -9.15 -24.85
CA LEU A 218 3.57 -8.23 -23.74
C LEU A 218 2.17 -8.48 -23.21
N CYS A 219 2.06 -8.78 -21.92
CA CYS A 219 0.78 -8.90 -21.25
C CYS A 219 0.54 -7.64 -20.42
N GLY A 220 -0.70 -7.17 -20.41
CA GLY A 220 -1.09 -5.93 -19.76
C GLY A 220 -1.63 -4.91 -20.73
N VAL A 221 -1.99 -3.74 -20.22
CA VAL A 221 -2.44 -2.59 -21.04
C VAL A 221 -1.24 -1.73 -21.44
N PRO A 222 -1.29 -0.98 -22.55
CA PRO A 222 -0.22 -0.07 -22.93
C PRO A 222 0.10 0.95 -21.82
N ASP A 223 1.39 1.10 -21.47
CA ASP A 223 1.83 2.10 -20.49
C ASP A 223 1.66 3.52 -21.05
N ALA A 224 0.73 4.28 -20.48
CA ALA A 224 0.48 5.66 -20.91
C ALA A 224 1.53 6.66 -20.38
N GLY A 225 2.41 6.24 -19.48
CA GLY A 225 3.43 7.11 -18.89
C GLY A 225 2.85 8.28 -18.10
N GLN A 226 1.79 8.05 -17.38
CA GLN A 226 1.10 9.06 -16.56
C GLN A 226 1.99 9.59 -15.44
N PRO A 227 1.80 10.86 -15.01
CA PRO A 227 2.40 11.33 -13.78
C PRO A 227 1.86 10.56 -12.58
N ASN A 228 2.66 10.48 -11.53
CA ASN A 228 2.27 9.83 -10.26
C ASN A 228 2.40 10.80 -9.08
N ALA A 229 1.78 10.47 -7.95
CA ALA A 229 2.04 11.11 -6.67
C ALA A 229 2.80 10.16 -5.77
N ASP A 230 3.97 10.60 -5.31
CA ASP A 230 4.86 9.79 -4.50
C ASP A 230 4.72 10.07 -3.01
N ARG A 231 5.39 9.25 -2.21
CA ARG A 231 5.42 9.32 -0.75
C ARG A 231 5.77 10.72 -0.24
N GLY A 232 5.00 11.17 0.74
CA GLY A 232 5.14 12.53 1.29
C GLY A 232 4.17 13.54 0.66
N THR A 233 3.43 13.16 -0.39
CA THR A 233 2.32 13.97 -0.88
C THR A 233 1.18 13.90 0.13
N VAL A 234 0.96 14.99 0.86
CA VAL A 234 -0.03 15.05 1.95
C VAL A 234 -1.46 14.94 1.45
N GLY A 235 -2.33 14.38 2.26
CA GLY A 235 -3.76 14.32 2.02
C GLY A 235 -4.48 13.40 2.99
N SER A 236 -5.28 14.03 3.88
CA SER A 236 -6.25 13.33 4.71
C SER A 236 -7.54 14.12 4.74
N ALA A 237 -8.65 13.44 4.86
CA ALA A 237 -9.96 14.06 4.90
C ALA A 237 -10.86 13.40 5.95
N LYS A 238 -11.77 14.17 6.50
CA LYS A 238 -12.89 13.68 7.28
C LYS A 238 -14.08 13.47 6.35
N VAL A 239 -14.61 12.25 6.34
CA VAL A 239 -15.80 11.88 5.55
C VAL A 239 -16.96 11.64 6.48
N THR A 240 -18.12 12.20 6.13
CA THR A 240 -19.39 11.91 6.79
C THR A 240 -20.41 11.51 5.73
N VAL A 241 -21.16 10.45 6.02
CA VAL A 241 -22.20 9.90 5.14
C VAL A 241 -23.53 9.92 5.90
N SER A 242 -24.55 10.47 5.31
CA SER A 242 -25.89 10.49 5.87
C SER A 242 -26.95 10.02 4.86
N GLN A 243 -28.04 9.47 5.37
CA GLN A 243 -29.22 9.16 4.59
C GLN A 243 -30.42 9.86 5.27
N GLY A 244 -31.03 10.80 4.55
CA GLY A 244 -31.96 11.73 5.16
C GLY A 244 -31.32 12.50 6.31
N LYS A 245 -31.90 12.41 7.52
CA LYS A 245 -31.38 13.02 8.74
C LYS A 245 -30.46 12.12 9.55
N THR A 246 -30.29 10.87 9.14
CA THR A 246 -29.51 9.87 9.88
C THR A 246 -28.05 9.91 9.45
N LEU A 247 -27.14 10.17 10.40
CA LEU A 247 -25.70 9.98 10.19
C LEU A 247 -25.41 8.47 10.18
N LEU A 248 -24.92 7.96 9.04
CA LEU A 248 -24.55 6.57 8.88
C LEU A 248 -23.08 6.35 9.21
N TRP A 249 -22.21 7.04 8.49
CA TRP A 249 -20.77 6.88 8.62
C TRP A 249 -20.07 8.19 8.96
N ASP A 250 -19.03 8.08 9.78
CA ASP A 250 -18.11 9.17 10.13
C ASP A 250 -16.71 8.55 10.31
N PHE A 251 -15.73 9.02 9.54
CA PHE A 251 -14.36 8.50 9.59
C PHE A 251 -13.35 9.49 9.02
N VAL A 252 -12.08 9.23 9.29
CA VAL A 252 -10.95 9.89 8.63
C VAL A 252 -10.37 8.93 7.60
N VAL A 253 -10.03 9.47 6.44
CA VAL A 253 -9.37 8.75 5.35
C VAL A 253 -8.06 9.43 5.00
N THR A 254 -7.03 8.64 4.74
CA THR A 254 -5.73 9.11 4.25
C THR A 254 -5.46 8.48 2.89
N ARG A 255 -5.02 9.31 1.92
CA ARG A 255 -4.67 8.86 0.56
C ARG A 255 -3.41 7.98 0.56
N PRO A 256 -3.19 7.13 -0.45
CA PRO A 256 -2.02 6.25 -0.50
C PRO A 256 -0.67 6.96 -0.34
N ALA A 257 -0.44 8.05 -1.05
CA ALA A 257 0.83 8.81 -0.99
C ALA A 257 1.14 9.40 0.39
N ALA A 258 0.13 9.57 1.26
CA ALA A 258 0.25 10.01 2.64
C ALA A 258 0.10 8.87 3.65
N SER A 259 -0.14 7.64 3.21
CA SER A 259 -0.40 6.49 4.08
C SER A 259 0.82 6.04 4.85
N SER A 260 0.59 5.35 5.96
CA SER A 260 1.63 4.95 6.90
C SER A 260 2.24 3.59 6.54
N GLY A 261 3.36 3.29 7.20
CA GLY A 261 4.05 2.01 7.07
C GLY A 261 5.26 2.06 6.14
N THR A 262 6.03 1.00 6.13
CA THR A 262 7.30 0.90 5.39
C THR A 262 7.08 1.02 3.88
N ASN A 263 6.10 0.29 3.36
CA ASN A 263 5.75 0.25 1.94
C ASN A 263 4.44 1.00 1.60
N GLY A 264 3.96 1.88 2.50
CA GLY A 264 2.64 2.49 2.39
C GLY A 264 1.52 1.50 2.77
N SER A 265 0.27 1.91 2.58
CA SER A 265 -0.90 1.13 3.05
C SER A 265 -2.13 1.29 2.14
N GLY A 266 -1.97 1.75 0.91
CA GLY A 266 -3.11 2.11 0.08
C GLY A 266 -3.99 3.18 0.75
N ILE A 267 -5.30 3.13 0.54
CA ILE A 267 -6.25 3.97 1.28
C ILE A 267 -6.32 3.50 2.74
N GLU A 268 -6.04 4.40 3.68
CA GLU A 268 -6.06 4.12 5.10
C GLU A 268 -7.29 4.75 5.75
N LEU A 269 -8.15 3.94 6.40
CA LEU A 269 -9.30 4.41 7.17
C LEU A 269 -8.96 4.47 8.65
N GLN A 270 -9.41 5.53 9.32
CA GLN A 270 -9.18 5.73 10.74
C GLN A 270 -10.47 6.19 11.42
N TYR A 271 -10.65 5.77 12.65
CA TYR A 271 -11.75 6.18 13.51
C TYR A 271 -13.13 5.99 12.87
N VAL A 272 -13.33 4.83 12.24
CA VAL A 272 -14.58 4.51 11.55
C VAL A 272 -15.71 4.32 12.55
N ASN A 273 -16.73 5.15 12.44
CA ASN A 273 -17.95 5.04 13.23
C ASN A 273 -19.14 4.74 12.32
N TYR A 274 -19.98 3.82 12.75
CA TYR A 274 -21.28 3.55 12.16
C TYR A 274 -22.39 3.94 13.13
N LYS A 275 -23.30 4.83 12.73
CA LYS A 275 -24.37 5.39 13.58
C LYS A 275 -23.85 5.87 14.93
N GLY A 276 -22.72 6.61 14.90
CA GLY A 276 -22.08 7.16 16.08
C GLY A 276 -21.35 6.16 16.98
N LYS A 277 -21.30 4.86 16.62
CA LYS A 277 -20.57 3.84 17.37
C LYS A 277 -19.26 3.50 16.66
N ARG A 278 -18.13 3.53 17.38
CA ARG A 278 -16.84 3.09 16.84
C ARG A 278 -16.92 1.62 16.42
N VAL A 279 -16.42 1.32 15.23
CA VAL A 279 -16.38 -0.06 14.69
C VAL A 279 -14.95 -0.48 14.33
N LEU A 280 -14.19 0.42 13.71
CA LEU A 280 -12.77 0.23 13.43
C LEU A 280 -11.99 1.45 13.93
N ARG A 281 -10.89 1.22 14.62
CA ARG A 281 -9.95 2.26 14.97
C ARG A 281 -9.07 2.62 13.79
N ARG A 282 -8.61 1.59 13.04
CA ARG A 282 -7.77 1.72 11.86
C ARG A 282 -7.95 0.50 10.97
N ALA A 283 -7.97 0.74 9.67
CA ALA A 283 -8.02 -0.31 8.66
C ALA A 283 -7.20 0.11 7.44
N ASN A 284 -6.32 -0.75 6.97
CA ASN A 284 -5.32 -0.46 5.94
C ASN A 284 -4.74 -1.75 5.35
N VAL A 285 -3.92 -1.63 4.28
CA VAL A 285 -3.25 -2.74 3.59
C VAL A 285 -1.73 -2.51 3.65
N PRO A 286 -1.04 -2.84 4.76
CA PRO A 286 0.38 -2.52 4.92
C PRO A 286 1.34 -3.50 4.26
N ILE A 287 0.84 -4.64 3.75
CA ILE A 287 1.68 -5.70 3.18
C ILE A 287 1.08 -6.19 1.87
N LEU A 288 1.92 -6.26 0.84
CA LEU A 288 1.62 -6.82 -0.46
C LEU A 288 2.84 -7.56 -0.99
N ASN A 289 2.67 -8.86 -1.28
CA ASN A 289 3.72 -9.72 -1.82
C ASN A 289 3.28 -10.26 -3.17
N VAL A 290 4.24 -10.48 -4.06
CA VAL A 290 4.01 -11.15 -5.35
C VAL A 290 5.02 -12.26 -5.51
N LYS A 291 4.57 -13.44 -5.92
CA LYS A 291 5.43 -14.57 -6.27
C LYS A 291 5.05 -15.12 -7.63
N TYR A 292 6.04 -15.14 -8.52
CA TYR A 292 5.92 -15.77 -9.84
C TYR A 292 6.22 -17.27 -9.75
N ASP A 293 5.49 -18.05 -10.53
CA ASP A 293 5.75 -19.48 -10.66
C ASP A 293 7.19 -19.69 -11.21
N GLU A 294 7.91 -20.67 -10.68
CA GLU A 294 9.30 -20.97 -11.02
C GLU A 294 10.29 -19.80 -10.78
N ASP A 295 9.90 -18.81 -9.98
CA ASP A 295 10.69 -17.60 -9.71
C ASP A 295 11.11 -16.84 -10.98
N ALA A 296 10.31 -16.92 -12.03
CA ALA A 296 10.61 -16.39 -13.37
C ALA A 296 10.98 -14.91 -13.40
N CYS A 297 10.34 -14.10 -12.52
CA CYS A 297 10.58 -12.66 -12.42
C CYS A 297 10.89 -12.21 -10.99
N GLY A 298 11.10 -13.11 -10.07
CA GLY A 298 11.36 -12.89 -8.65
C GLY A 298 10.19 -13.28 -7.78
N PRO A 299 10.34 -13.34 -6.45
CA PRO A 299 9.36 -12.83 -5.53
C PRO A 299 9.62 -11.35 -5.23
N TYR A 300 8.53 -10.58 -4.99
CA TYR A 300 8.61 -9.17 -4.66
C TYR A 300 7.81 -8.81 -3.40
N ARG A 301 8.22 -7.70 -2.80
CA ARG A 301 7.45 -6.96 -1.81
C ARG A 301 7.11 -5.61 -2.41
N ASP A 302 5.84 -5.40 -2.77
CA ASP A 302 5.41 -4.20 -3.44
C ASP A 302 5.04 -3.07 -2.47
N TRP A 303 5.14 -1.84 -2.95
CA TRP A 303 4.72 -0.66 -2.22
C TRP A 303 3.33 -0.20 -2.65
N GLN A 304 2.68 0.59 -1.78
CA GLN A 304 1.28 1.01 -1.94
C GLN A 304 1.11 2.49 -1.58
N TYR A 305 2.12 3.30 -1.90
CA TYR A 305 2.10 4.73 -1.64
C TYR A 305 2.18 5.58 -2.92
N GLN A 306 2.71 5.06 -4.01
CA GLN A 306 2.86 5.81 -5.26
C GLN A 306 1.54 5.75 -6.03
N GLU A 307 0.81 6.86 -6.04
CA GLU A 307 -0.47 6.92 -6.74
C GLU A 307 -0.28 7.05 -8.23
N SER A 308 -1.04 6.28 -9.01
CA SER A 308 -1.24 6.45 -10.44
C SER A 308 -2.57 7.14 -10.72
N MET A 309 -2.76 7.59 -11.97
CA MET A 309 -3.96 8.32 -12.35
C MET A 309 -5.14 7.38 -12.61
N ILE A 310 -6.31 7.76 -12.08
CA ILE A 310 -7.60 7.17 -12.40
C ILE A 310 -8.48 8.14 -13.19
N GLU A 311 -9.44 7.64 -13.97
CA GLU A 311 -10.46 8.46 -14.59
C GLU A 311 -11.54 8.82 -13.56
N ALA A 312 -11.49 10.04 -13.05
CA ALA A 312 -12.44 10.50 -12.05
C ALA A 312 -12.92 11.92 -12.38
N ASN A 313 -14.19 12.05 -12.69
CA ASN A 313 -14.82 13.34 -12.99
C ASN A 313 -15.58 13.83 -11.77
N GLY A 314 -15.25 15.03 -11.28
CA GLY A 314 -15.89 15.57 -10.07
C GLY A 314 -15.21 16.83 -9.57
N ASN A 315 -15.46 17.16 -8.29
CA ASN A 315 -14.93 18.35 -7.65
C ASN A 315 -13.86 17.97 -6.62
N ASP A 316 -12.71 18.63 -6.66
CA ASP A 316 -11.69 18.51 -5.63
C ASP A 316 -12.18 19.18 -4.35
N VAL A 317 -12.34 18.41 -3.30
CA VAL A 317 -12.94 18.85 -2.02
C VAL A 317 -11.93 18.92 -0.88
N ALA A 318 -10.82 18.22 -1.02
CA ALA A 318 -9.65 18.28 -0.16
C ALA A 318 -8.42 17.86 -0.96
N ALA A 319 -7.22 18.10 -0.43
CA ALA A 319 -5.97 17.72 -1.10
C ALA A 319 -5.90 16.20 -1.33
N GLY A 320 -5.96 15.78 -2.60
CA GLY A 320 -6.00 14.38 -3.03
C GLY A 320 -7.35 13.67 -2.79
N PHE A 321 -8.45 14.43 -2.69
CA PHE A 321 -9.80 13.87 -2.59
C PHE A 321 -10.75 14.56 -3.56
N ARG A 322 -11.38 13.77 -4.41
CA ARG A 322 -12.37 14.21 -5.40
C ARG A 322 -13.72 13.56 -5.13
N LEU A 323 -14.76 14.40 -4.99
CA LEU A 323 -16.14 13.92 -4.89
C LEU A 323 -16.74 13.83 -6.30
N CYS A 324 -17.08 12.63 -6.73
CA CYS A 324 -17.55 12.33 -8.07
C CYS A 324 -19.05 12.07 -8.10
N PRO A 325 -19.78 12.63 -9.08
CA PRO A 325 -21.21 12.37 -9.26
C PRO A 325 -21.52 11.00 -9.88
N ALA A 326 -20.51 10.33 -10.45
CA ALA A 326 -20.55 9.01 -11.06
C ALA A 326 -19.34 8.18 -10.61
N PRO A 327 -19.36 6.85 -10.79
CA PRO A 327 -18.22 6.00 -10.49
C PRO A 327 -16.94 6.49 -11.19
N ALA A 328 -15.84 6.51 -10.44
CA ALA A 328 -14.51 6.64 -11.02
C ALA A 328 -14.13 5.30 -11.67
N LYS A 329 -13.22 5.36 -12.66
CA LYS A 329 -12.74 4.18 -13.35
C LYS A 329 -11.24 4.00 -13.11
N THR A 330 -10.89 2.81 -12.73
CA THR A 330 -9.51 2.34 -12.63
C THR A 330 -9.07 1.70 -13.94
N VAL A 331 -7.83 1.26 -14.00
CA VAL A 331 -7.33 0.51 -15.17
C VAL A 331 -8.18 -0.73 -15.48
N LEU A 332 -8.72 -1.42 -14.45
CA LEU A 332 -9.63 -2.57 -14.63
C LEU A 332 -10.96 -2.18 -15.27
N ASP A 333 -11.48 -1.00 -14.95
CA ASP A 333 -12.77 -0.53 -15.49
C ASP A 333 -12.63 0.06 -16.89
N SER A 334 -11.49 0.67 -17.19
CA SER A 334 -11.24 1.42 -18.43
C SER A 334 -10.51 0.60 -19.49
N GLY A 335 -9.76 -0.44 -19.08
CA GLY A 335 -8.89 -1.21 -19.96
C GLY A 335 -7.69 -0.41 -20.51
N ASN A 336 -7.33 0.71 -19.86
CA ASN A 336 -6.18 1.52 -20.24
C ASN A 336 -5.56 2.21 -19.03
N ASP A 337 -4.26 2.57 -19.14
CA ASP A 337 -3.47 3.25 -18.10
C ASP A 337 -3.61 4.77 -18.18
N GLN A 338 -4.82 5.30 -18.38
CA GLN A 338 -5.06 6.75 -18.51
C GLN A 338 -5.97 7.24 -17.40
N GLY A 339 -5.76 8.50 -17.00
CA GLY A 339 -6.57 9.12 -15.99
C GLY A 339 -6.43 10.65 -15.97
N ASN A 340 -7.16 11.26 -15.05
CA ASN A 340 -7.17 12.72 -14.88
C ASN A 340 -7.09 13.14 -13.41
N PHE A 341 -6.86 12.17 -12.48
CA PHE A 341 -6.84 12.46 -11.06
C PHE A 341 -5.90 11.53 -10.30
N LEU A 342 -5.11 12.12 -9.40
CA LEU A 342 -4.26 11.44 -8.43
C LEU A 342 -4.84 11.58 -7.02
N GLY A 343 -5.11 10.47 -6.35
CA GLY A 343 -5.66 10.46 -5.00
C GLY A 343 -6.85 9.52 -4.84
N VAL A 344 -7.74 9.88 -3.94
CA VAL A 344 -8.94 9.08 -3.60
C VAL A 344 -10.17 9.71 -4.25
N ALA A 345 -10.76 9.03 -5.21
CA ALA A 345 -12.09 9.38 -5.70
C ALA A 345 -13.14 8.79 -4.76
N VAL A 346 -14.17 9.60 -4.50
CA VAL A 346 -15.29 9.22 -3.63
C VAL A 346 -16.59 9.42 -4.38
N TYR A 347 -17.42 8.40 -4.43
CA TYR A 347 -18.73 8.46 -5.10
C TYR A 347 -19.77 7.62 -4.38
N VAL A 348 -21.03 7.80 -4.76
CA VAL A 348 -22.15 6.98 -4.27
C VAL A 348 -22.55 6.00 -5.36
N ASP A 349 -22.42 4.70 -5.08
CA ASP A 349 -23.04 3.64 -5.87
C ASP A 349 -24.49 3.47 -5.39
N GLY A 350 -25.39 4.16 -6.06
CA GLY A 350 -26.81 4.16 -5.67
C GLY A 350 -27.53 2.82 -5.89
N ALA A 351 -27.01 1.97 -6.79
CA ALA A 351 -27.57 0.65 -7.04
C ALA A 351 -27.24 -0.33 -5.92
N GLN A 352 -26.03 -0.20 -5.36
CA GLN A 352 -25.54 -1.02 -4.26
C GLN A 352 -25.77 -0.39 -2.88
N GLU A 353 -26.30 0.84 -2.81
CA GLU A 353 -26.46 1.61 -1.58
C GLU A 353 -25.14 1.77 -0.79
N GLU A 354 -24.06 2.03 -1.52
CA GLU A 354 -22.70 2.12 -0.98
C GLU A 354 -22.08 3.49 -1.25
N VAL A 355 -21.22 3.92 -0.33
CA VAL A 355 -20.22 4.94 -0.58
C VAL A 355 -18.91 4.25 -0.86
N VAL A 356 -18.30 4.59 -1.99
CA VAL A 356 -17.07 3.99 -2.49
C VAL A 356 -15.93 4.99 -2.41
N LEU A 357 -14.81 4.55 -1.89
CA LEU A 357 -13.53 5.26 -1.92
C LEU A 357 -12.57 4.40 -2.74
N VAL A 358 -12.00 4.93 -3.80
CA VAL A 358 -11.10 4.19 -4.69
C VAL A 358 -9.88 5.03 -5.06
N SER A 359 -8.73 4.39 -5.14
CA SER A 359 -7.46 4.94 -5.59
C SER A 359 -6.67 3.85 -6.29
N GLU A 360 -5.77 4.26 -7.17
CA GLU A 360 -4.85 3.37 -7.86
C GLU A 360 -3.41 3.71 -7.49
N MET A 361 -2.55 2.69 -7.38
CA MET A 361 -1.15 2.83 -7.03
C MET A 361 -0.29 2.13 -8.08
N GLU A 362 0.80 2.77 -8.43
CA GLU A 362 1.83 2.22 -9.31
C GLU A 362 2.93 1.53 -8.49
N ALA A 363 3.22 0.28 -8.80
CA ALA A 363 4.38 -0.44 -8.29
C ALA A 363 5.04 -1.22 -9.44
N GLY A 364 6.09 -0.65 -10.02
CA GLY A 364 6.72 -1.19 -11.22
C GLY A 364 5.75 -1.19 -12.40
N TRP A 365 5.46 -2.37 -12.92
CA TRP A 365 4.49 -2.56 -14.00
C TRP A 365 3.05 -2.78 -13.52
N TYR A 366 2.81 -2.92 -12.21
CA TYR A 366 1.46 -3.07 -11.67
C TYR A 366 0.77 -1.75 -11.42
N ARG A 367 -0.55 -1.80 -11.58
CA ARG A 367 -1.52 -0.81 -11.14
C ARG A 367 -2.40 -1.47 -10.10
N TYR A 368 -2.13 -1.20 -8.82
CA TYR A 368 -2.89 -1.76 -7.71
C TYR A 368 -4.06 -0.86 -7.36
N ILE A 369 -5.20 -1.46 -7.10
CA ILE A 369 -6.44 -0.77 -6.78
C ILE A 369 -6.76 -1.01 -5.32
N SER A 370 -6.85 0.07 -4.54
CA SER A 370 -7.33 0.05 -3.17
C SER A 370 -8.73 0.64 -3.12
N GLU A 371 -9.69 -0.14 -2.65
CA GLU A 371 -11.08 0.29 -2.59
C GLU A 371 -11.72 -0.06 -1.25
N TRP A 372 -12.55 0.86 -0.76
CA TRP A 372 -13.39 0.67 0.41
C TRP A 372 -14.83 1.00 0.07
N ARG A 373 -15.73 0.03 0.27
CA ARG A 373 -17.17 0.22 0.08
C ARG A 373 -17.88 0.16 1.43
N LEU A 374 -18.62 1.22 1.75
CA LEU A 374 -19.35 1.36 3.01
C LEU A 374 -20.85 1.39 2.70
N HIS A 375 -21.53 0.30 3.00
CA HIS A 375 -22.95 0.13 2.74
C HIS A 375 -23.80 0.83 3.83
N VAL A 376 -25.00 1.29 3.47
CA VAL A 376 -25.95 1.95 4.39
C VAL A 376 -26.38 1.09 5.58
N ASN A 377 -26.34 -0.24 5.45
CA ASN A 377 -26.65 -1.18 6.53
C ASN A 377 -25.50 -1.41 7.53
N GLY A 378 -24.34 -0.81 7.32
CA GLY A 378 -23.16 -0.94 8.17
C GLY A 378 -22.14 -1.99 7.70
N THR A 379 -22.37 -2.66 6.58
CA THR A 379 -21.36 -3.55 5.98
C THR A 379 -20.18 -2.73 5.42
N ILE A 380 -18.97 -3.21 5.67
CA ILE A 380 -17.73 -2.67 5.11
C ILE A 380 -17.14 -3.73 4.20
N LYS A 381 -16.85 -3.36 2.95
CA LYS A 381 -16.23 -4.24 1.96
C LYS A 381 -14.88 -3.65 1.55
N PRO A 382 -13.78 -4.00 2.21
CA PRO A 382 -12.45 -3.72 1.68
C PRO A 382 -12.25 -4.53 0.40
N ARG A 383 -11.68 -3.89 -0.62
CA ARG A 383 -11.35 -4.53 -1.89
C ARG A 383 -9.95 -4.14 -2.30
N PHE A 384 -9.27 -5.06 -2.92
CA PHE A 384 -7.97 -4.84 -3.51
C PHE A 384 -7.90 -5.53 -4.86
N GLY A 385 -7.41 -4.83 -5.85
CA GLY A 385 -7.29 -5.35 -7.20
C GLY A 385 -5.95 -5.02 -7.82
N PHE A 386 -5.67 -5.57 -8.98
CA PHE A 386 -4.53 -5.19 -9.79
C PHE A 386 -4.83 -5.33 -11.28
N ALA A 387 -4.14 -4.52 -12.05
CA ALA A 387 -3.89 -4.73 -13.47
C ALA A 387 -2.41 -4.48 -13.73
N ALA A 388 -1.94 -4.67 -14.93
CA ALA A 388 -0.57 -4.41 -15.28
C ALA A 388 -0.46 -3.64 -16.58
N VAL A 389 0.64 -2.88 -16.72
CA VAL A 389 1.06 -2.33 -17.99
C VAL A 389 2.01 -3.30 -18.69
N ASP A 390 2.15 -3.15 -20.00
CA ASP A 390 2.94 -4.01 -20.87
C ASP A 390 4.28 -4.42 -20.26
N ASN A 391 4.39 -5.72 -19.92
CA ASN A 391 5.60 -6.31 -19.40
C ASN A 391 5.59 -7.83 -19.61
N SER A 392 6.73 -8.40 -20.03
CA SER A 392 6.85 -9.85 -20.24
C SER A 392 6.70 -10.67 -18.94
N CYS A 393 7.01 -10.10 -17.77
CA CYS A 393 6.81 -10.78 -16.49
C CYS A 393 5.33 -11.02 -16.17
N VAL A 394 4.45 -10.14 -16.65
CA VAL A 394 2.99 -10.26 -16.43
C VAL A 394 2.43 -11.49 -17.13
N CYS A 395 3.06 -11.93 -18.22
CA CYS A 395 2.67 -13.15 -18.94
C CYS A 395 2.97 -14.45 -18.17
N ASN A 396 3.75 -14.39 -17.10
CA ASN A 396 4.03 -15.56 -16.27
C ASN A 396 2.98 -15.68 -15.18
N SER A 397 2.50 -16.89 -14.95
CA SER A 397 1.58 -17.17 -13.84
C SER A 397 2.21 -16.76 -12.50
N HIS A 398 1.45 -16.08 -11.67
CA HIS A 398 1.92 -15.57 -10.39
C HIS A 398 0.77 -15.37 -9.38
N HIS A 399 1.16 -15.24 -8.11
CA HIS A 399 0.22 -15.02 -7.03
C HIS A 399 0.49 -13.67 -6.36
N HIS A 400 -0.59 -12.91 -6.16
CA HIS A 400 -0.59 -11.73 -5.29
C HIS A 400 -1.13 -12.12 -3.92
N HIS A 401 -0.45 -11.66 -2.87
CA HIS A 401 -0.84 -11.89 -1.48
C HIS A 401 -0.99 -10.53 -0.79
N VAL A 402 -2.24 -10.14 -0.57
CA VAL A 402 -2.59 -8.86 0.04
C VAL A 402 -3.07 -9.07 1.46
N TYR A 403 -2.60 -8.23 2.40
CA TYR A 403 -2.92 -8.38 3.81
C TYR A 403 -3.52 -7.09 4.37
N TRP A 404 -4.81 -7.15 4.73
CA TRP A 404 -5.46 -6.09 5.48
C TRP A 404 -5.13 -6.20 6.95
N ARG A 405 -4.85 -5.06 7.57
CA ARG A 405 -4.76 -4.93 9.02
C ARG A 405 -6.01 -4.21 9.53
N LEU A 406 -6.86 -4.91 10.26
CA LEU A 406 -8.16 -4.45 10.73
C LEU A 406 -8.14 -4.37 12.26
N ASN A 407 -8.06 -3.16 12.81
CA ASN A 407 -8.13 -2.95 14.25
C ASN A 407 -9.59 -2.67 14.65
N PHE A 408 -10.27 -3.71 15.11
CA PHE A 408 -11.65 -3.62 15.55
C PHE A 408 -11.76 -2.93 16.93
N ASP A 409 -12.68 -1.98 17.02
CA ASP A 409 -12.96 -1.21 18.24
C ASP A 409 -14.49 -1.07 18.40
N VAL A 410 -15.18 -2.20 18.55
CA VAL A 410 -16.65 -2.24 18.60
C VAL A 410 -17.16 -1.67 19.94
N GLY A 411 -17.22 -0.35 20.00
CA GLY A 411 -17.68 0.42 21.17
C GLY A 411 -16.74 0.37 22.39
N ASP A 412 -15.72 -0.49 22.38
CA ASP A 412 -14.68 -0.60 23.41
C ASP A 412 -13.56 -1.49 22.91
N SER A 413 -12.34 -0.97 22.80
CA SER A 413 -11.18 -1.73 22.33
C SER A 413 -10.73 -2.87 23.24
N LYS A 414 -11.16 -2.87 24.53
CA LYS A 414 -10.60 -3.75 25.56
C LYS A 414 -11.41 -5.03 25.82
N ARG A 415 -12.51 -5.25 25.11
CA ARG A 415 -13.45 -6.36 25.42
C ARG A 415 -13.87 -7.17 24.21
N ASN A 416 -12.94 -7.39 23.29
CA ASN A 416 -13.25 -8.16 22.09
C ASN A 416 -13.26 -9.67 22.37
N ILE A 417 -14.19 -10.36 21.73
CA ILE A 417 -14.25 -11.81 21.64
C ILE A 417 -14.14 -12.20 20.19
N VAL A 418 -13.24 -13.12 19.90
CA VAL A 418 -13.06 -13.71 18.56
C VAL A 418 -13.68 -15.09 18.57
N GLU A 419 -14.53 -15.38 17.59
CA GLU A 419 -15.12 -16.69 17.40
C GLU A 419 -14.99 -17.14 15.95
N GLU A 420 -14.79 -18.44 15.75
CA GLU A 420 -14.71 -19.11 14.45
C GLU A 420 -15.92 -19.99 14.23
N TYR A 421 -16.48 -19.95 13.06
CA TYR A 421 -17.58 -20.80 12.58
C TYR A 421 -17.07 -21.89 11.65
N ASN A 422 -17.56 -23.12 11.86
CA ASN A 422 -17.39 -24.23 10.94
C ASN A 422 -18.69 -25.04 10.84
N ASN A 423 -19.01 -25.51 9.65
CA ASN A 423 -20.14 -26.41 9.41
C ASN A 423 -19.70 -27.55 8.47
N PRO A 424 -19.62 -28.81 8.95
CA PRO A 424 -19.93 -29.26 10.31
C PRO A 424 -19.04 -28.65 11.38
N PRO A 425 -19.44 -28.70 12.66
CA PRO A 425 -18.60 -28.28 13.80
C PRO A 425 -17.23 -28.98 13.77
N LEU A 426 -16.22 -28.33 14.36
CA LEU A 426 -14.93 -28.98 14.56
C LEU A 426 -15.08 -30.28 15.36
N SER A 427 -14.22 -31.26 15.05
CA SER A 427 -14.25 -32.58 15.67
C SER A 427 -14.36 -32.51 17.20
N GLY A 428 -15.34 -33.22 17.78
CA GLY A 428 -15.64 -33.19 19.20
C GLY A 428 -16.52 -32.01 19.68
N GLY A 429 -16.88 -31.07 18.81
CA GLY A 429 -17.73 -29.93 19.13
C GLY A 429 -19.22 -30.17 18.79
N THR A 430 -20.12 -29.62 19.59
CA THR A 430 -21.57 -29.60 19.32
C THR A 430 -22.04 -28.24 18.76
N SER A 431 -21.19 -27.21 18.84
CA SER A 431 -21.47 -25.85 18.37
C SER A 431 -20.67 -25.54 17.12
N ASN A 432 -21.32 -24.93 16.14
CA ASN A 432 -20.64 -24.39 14.95
C ASN A 432 -19.71 -23.22 15.27
N TRP A 433 -20.00 -22.46 16.36
CA TRP A 433 -19.16 -21.35 16.81
C TRP A 433 -18.32 -21.76 18.00
N HIS A 434 -17.03 -21.47 17.97
CA HIS A 434 -16.12 -21.65 19.09
C HIS A 434 -15.21 -20.44 19.30
N THR A 435 -14.91 -20.14 20.57
CA THR A 435 -14.11 -18.96 20.93
C THR A 435 -12.64 -19.22 20.73
N ILE A 436 -11.95 -18.31 20.04
CA ILE A 436 -10.49 -18.23 19.97
C ILE A 436 -10.02 -17.43 21.19
N LYS A 437 -9.22 -18.04 22.05
CA LYS A 437 -8.79 -17.43 23.32
C LYS A 437 -7.40 -16.84 23.28
N TYR A 438 -6.56 -17.32 22.38
CA TYR A 438 -5.14 -16.97 22.27
C TYR A 438 -4.81 -16.54 20.86
N GLU A 439 -3.73 -15.76 20.71
CA GLU A 439 -3.19 -15.39 19.40
C GLU A 439 -2.98 -16.62 18.53
N THR A 440 -3.39 -16.51 17.28
CA THR A 440 -3.36 -17.67 16.39
C THR A 440 -3.46 -17.25 14.92
N LYS A 441 -2.94 -18.11 14.08
CA LYS A 441 -3.16 -18.13 12.64
C LYS A 441 -4.20 -19.18 12.26
N ARG A 442 -4.98 -18.91 11.21
CA ARG A 442 -5.94 -19.85 10.63
C ARG A 442 -5.87 -19.80 9.10
N LEU A 443 -6.30 -20.89 8.49
CA LEU A 443 -6.53 -20.99 7.04
C LEU A 443 -8.03 -20.92 6.76
N LYS A 444 -8.40 -20.38 5.61
CA LYS A 444 -9.75 -20.50 5.06
C LYS A 444 -10.09 -21.97 4.85
N ASN A 445 -11.34 -22.28 4.92
CA ASN A 445 -11.84 -23.62 4.62
C ASN A 445 -13.25 -23.49 3.99
N PRO A 446 -13.33 -23.37 2.66
CA PRO A 446 -14.60 -23.26 1.96
C PRO A 446 -15.51 -24.47 2.21
N SER A 447 -14.95 -25.68 2.36
CA SER A 447 -15.72 -26.91 2.55
C SER A 447 -16.49 -26.93 3.87
N THR A 448 -16.05 -26.19 4.89
CA THR A 448 -16.75 -26.03 6.16
C THR A 448 -17.45 -24.68 6.30
N ASN A 449 -17.46 -23.88 5.23
CA ASN A 449 -17.99 -22.51 5.26
C ASN A 449 -17.39 -21.69 6.40
N ARG A 450 -16.06 -21.83 6.61
CA ARG A 450 -15.33 -21.18 7.71
C ARG A 450 -15.40 -19.68 7.58
N ARG A 451 -15.79 -19.04 8.66
CA ARG A 451 -15.84 -17.58 8.80
C ARG A 451 -15.62 -17.19 10.26
N TRP A 452 -15.40 -15.93 10.52
CA TRP A 452 -15.05 -15.45 11.86
C TRP A 452 -15.92 -14.28 12.26
N ARG A 453 -15.98 -14.01 13.54
CA ARG A 453 -16.61 -12.79 14.04
C ARG A 453 -15.83 -12.20 15.21
N ILE A 454 -15.84 -10.87 15.24
CA ILE A 454 -15.33 -10.07 16.34
C ILE A 454 -16.53 -9.41 17.00
N THR A 455 -16.77 -9.73 18.27
CA THR A 455 -17.89 -9.18 19.03
C THR A 455 -17.40 -8.57 20.33
N ARG A 456 -18.17 -7.63 20.86
CA ARG A 456 -17.95 -7.11 22.21
C ARG A 456 -18.52 -8.08 23.25
N GLN A 457 -17.78 -8.31 24.33
CA GLN A 457 -18.29 -9.01 25.49
C GLN A 457 -19.33 -8.14 26.23
N ALA A 458 -20.58 -8.26 25.87
CA ALA A 458 -21.72 -7.69 26.57
C ALA A 458 -22.94 -8.58 26.31
N GLN A 459 -24.04 -8.33 27.02
CA GLN A 459 -25.31 -9.05 26.87
C GLN A 459 -25.88 -9.02 25.44
N THR A 460 -25.42 -8.11 24.59
CA THR A 460 -25.74 -8.05 23.17
C THR A 460 -24.46 -8.31 22.36
N LYS A 461 -24.46 -9.36 21.55
CA LYS A 461 -23.35 -9.70 20.64
C LYS A 461 -23.25 -8.68 19.50
N LYS A 462 -22.82 -7.45 19.79
CA LYS A 462 -22.57 -6.43 18.78
C LYS A 462 -21.18 -6.61 18.21
N GLY A 463 -21.04 -6.56 16.89
CA GLY A 463 -19.74 -6.76 16.24
C GLY A 463 -19.81 -6.89 14.74
N TYR A 464 -18.85 -7.60 14.19
CA TYR A 464 -18.72 -7.89 12.78
C TYR A 464 -18.42 -9.36 12.52
N THR A 465 -19.07 -9.92 11.52
CA THR A 465 -18.67 -11.19 10.90
C THR A 465 -17.74 -10.89 9.74
N ILE A 466 -16.62 -11.58 9.68
CA ILE A 466 -15.64 -11.55 8.59
C ILE A 466 -15.96 -12.74 7.69
N ILE A 467 -16.44 -12.46 6.50
CA ILE A 467 -16.81 -13.46 5.49
C ILE A 467 -15.76 -13.38 4.38
N PRO A 468 -15.00 -14.45 4.12
CA PRO A 468 -14.06 -14.47 3.00
C PRO A 468 -14.75 -14.17 1.67
N GLY A 469 -14.09 -13.39 0.82
CA GLY A 469 -14.54 -13.17 -0.55
C GLY A 469 -14.41 -14.43 -1.40
N PRO A 470 -15.21 -14.56 -2.45
CA PRO A 470 -15.22 -15.75 -3.30
C PRO A 470 -13.87 -15.97 -4.00
N ASN A 471 -13.16 -14.89 -4.33
CA ASN A 471 -11.90 -14.92 -5.09
C ASN A 471 -10.65 -14.82 -4.20
N ASP A 472 -10.83 -14.83 -2.86
CA ASP A 472 -9.71 -14.57 -1.92
C ASP A 472 -8.67 -15.69 -1.87
N GLY A 473 -8.90 -16.84 -2.50
CA GLY A 473 -7.98 -17.97 -2.50
C GLY A 473 -7.61 -18.47 -1.10
N THR A 474 -6.60 -19.30 -1.04
CA THR A 474 -6.00 -19.80 0.20
C THR A 474 -4.49 -19.64 0.17
N ALA A 475 -3.89 -19.41 1.33
CA ALA A 475 -2.45 -19.24 1.44
C ALA A 475 -1.70 -20.51 1.02
N ASP A 476 -0.69 -20.32 0.20
CA ASP A 476 0.37 -21.27 -0.08
C ASP A 476 1.53 -21.14 0.93
N SER A 477 2.66 -21.76 0.64
CA SER A 477 3.86 -21.67 1.50
C SER A 477 4.43 -20.26 1.57
N PHE A 478 4.27 -19.44 0.52
CA PHE A 478 4.73 -18.05 0.47
C PHE A 478 3.74 -17.12 1.18
N GLY A 479 2.44 -17.33 1.01
CA GLY A 479 1.39 -16.57 1.66
C GLY A 479 1.27 -16.79 3.16
N LYS A 480 1.82 -17.87 3.71
CA LYS A 480 1.93 -18.22 5.14
C LYS A 480 0.62 -18.49 5.87
N GLY A 481 -0.47 -17.79 5.57
CA GLY A 481 -1.75 -17.96 6.25
C GLY A 481 -2.82 -17.01 5.73
N ASP A 482 -4.09 -17.30 6.08
CA ASP A 482 -5.23 -16.52 5.57
C ASP A 482 -5.77 -15.52 6.57
N ILE A 483 -5.61 -15.77 7.87
CA ILE A 483 -6.06 -14.83 8.90
C ILE A 483 -5.28 -15.05 10.20
N TRP A 484 -4.93 -13.93 10.85
CA TRP A 484 -4.32 -13.92 12.17
C TRP A 484 -5.16 -13.07 13.11
N PHE A 485 -5.32 -13.56 14.33
CA PHE A 485 -5.95 -12.85 15.45
C PHE A 485 -4.89 -12.58 16.48
N LEU A 486 -4.55 -11.32 16.67
CA LEU A 486 -3.43 -10.90 17.50
C LEU A 486 -3.87 -9.82 18.48
N ARG A 487 -3.12 -9.65 19.57
CA ARG A 487 -3.25 -8.45 20.39
C ARG A 487 -2.79 -7.24 19.59
N ASN A 488 -3.54 -6.15 19.69
CA ASN A 488 -3.13 -4.92 19.06
C ASN A 488 -1.88 -4.35 19.72
N ARG A 489 -0.80 -4.18 18.94
CA ARG A 489 0.45 -3.53 19.34
C ARG A 489 0.80 -2.45 18.34
N PRO A 490 1.04 -1.19 18.79
CA PRO A 490 1.34 -0.07 17.88
C PRO A 490 2.58 -0.27 17.00
N ASN A 491 3.59 -1.02 17.52
CA ASN A 491 4.82 -1.32 16.79
C ASN A 491 4.69 -2.47 15.78
N GLN A 492 3.53 -3.14 15.71
CA GLN A 492 3.20 -4.17 14.73
C GLN A 492 2.20 -3.61 13.70
N PHE A 493 2.57 -2.48 13.11
CA PHE A 493 1.75 -1.83 12.09
C PHE A 493 1.91 -2.50 10.73
N ASP A 494 3.13 -2.82 10.35
CA ASP A 494 3.54 -3.67 9.24
C ASP A 494 4.59 -4.67 9.75
N ASP A 495 5.17 -5.48 8.89
CA ASP A 495 6.18 -6.45 9.26
C ASP A 495 7.62 -5.95 9.08
N GLY A 496 7.80 -4.68 8.71
CA GLY A 496 9.09 -4.03 8.57
C GLY A 496 9.92 -4.51 7.38
N VAL A 497 9.40 -5.40 6.54
CA VAL A 497 10.11 -5.91 5.36
C VAL A 497 10.14 -4.83 4.28
N VAL A 498 11.33 -4.53 3.80
CA VAL A 498 11.54 -3.65 2.64
C VAL A 498 11.59 -4.47 1.36
N ALA A 499 11.33 -3.83 0.21
CA ALA A 499 11.23 -4.49 -1.10
C ALA A 499 12.55 -5.04 -1.66
N ILE A 500 13.55 -5.29 -0.83
CA ILE A 500 14.92 -5.60 -1.23
C ILE A 500 15.48 -6.82 -0.49
N GLY A 501 15.71 -7.87 -1.22
CA GLY A 501 16.27 -9.10 -0.67
C GLY A 501 15.29 -9.90 0.22
N PRO A 502 15.58 -11.18 0.46
CA PRO A 502 14.78 -12.01 1.33
C PRO A 502 14.86 -11.55 2.81
N PRO A 503 13.81 -11.79 3.62
CA PRO A 503 12.60 -12.50 3.21
C PRO A 503 11.61 -11.58 2.48
N TYR A 504 10.99 -12.08 1.39
CA TYR A 504 9.90 -11.40 0.70
C TYR A 504 8.53 -11.79 1.24
N GLU A 505 8.45 -12.95 1.89
CA GLU A 505 7.23 -13.44 2.53
C GLU A 505 6.84 -12.55 3.70
N THR A 506 5.55 -12.61 4.08
CA THR A 506 5.12 -11.90 5.28
C THR A 506 5.71 -12.47 6.57
N LEU A 507 6.09 -11.59 7.48
CA LEU A 507 6.58 -11.93 8.81
C LEU A 507 5.49 -11.85 9.89
N ILE A 508 4.21 -11.83 9.53
CA ILE A 508 3.10 -11.76 10.50
C ILE A 508 3.16 -12.93 11.49
N ASP A 509 3.66 -14.09 11.08
CA ASP A 509 3.84 -15.24 11.99
C ASP A 509 4.71 -14.90 13.22
N ASN A 510 5.68 -13.99 13.08
CA ASN A 510 6.54 -13.53 14.17
C ASN A 510 5.78 -12.73 15.24
N PHE A 511 4.56 -12.30 14.94
CA PHE A 511 3.71 -11.57 15.89
C PHE A 511 2.88 -12.49 16.77
N VAL A 512 2.81 -13.80 16.44
CA VAL A 512 2.05 -14.79 17.21
C VAL A 512 2.84 -15.19 18.45
N ASN A 513 2.54 -14.57 19.57
CA ASN A 513 3.21 -14.83 20.85
C ASN A 513 2.39 -15.74 21.77
N HIS A 514 1.28 -16.32 21.27
CA HIS A 514 0.34 -17.14 22.03
C HIS A 514 -0.23 -16.45 23.26
N GLU A 515 -0.32 -15.13 23.24
CA GLU A 515 -0.93 -14.37 24.31
C GLU A 515 -2.45 -14.46 24.28
N ARG A 516 -3.06 -14.26 25.43
CA ARG A 516 -4.52 -14.25 25.55
C ARG A 516 -5.10 -13.02 24.82
N ILE A 517 -6.01 -13.26 23.88
CA ILE A 517 -6.75 -12.22 23.14
C ILE A 517 -8.20 -12.06 23.60
N LYS A 518 -8.77 -13.06 24.28
CA LYS A 518 -10.12 -12.94 24.83
C LYS A 518 -10.19 -11.79 25.82
N ASP A 519 -11.16 -10.88 25.64
CA ASP A 519 -11.36 -9.67 26.44
C ASP A 519 -10.19 -8.67 26.34
N LYS A 520 -9.57 -8.59 25.16
CA LYS A 520 -8.43 -7.70 24.88
C LYS A 520 -8.69 -6.85 23.63
N ASP A 521 -7.84 -5.87 23.43
CA ASP A 521 -7.73 -5.14 22.16
C ASP A 521 -7.13 -6.06 21.10
N VAL A 522 -7.91 -6.35 20.06
CA VAL A 522 -7.58 -7.33 19.02
C VAL A 522 -7.42 -6.65 17.67
N VAL A 523 -6.35 -7.01 16.98
CA VAL A 523 -6.16 -6.71 15.57
C VAL A 523 -6.29 -8.00 14.76
N VAL A 524 -6.96 -7.90 13.63
CA VAL A 524 -7.06 -8.97 12.65
C VAL A 524 -6.18 -8.62 11.46
N TRP A 525 -5.36 -9.58 11.05
CA TRP A 525 -4.71 -9.56 9.76
C TRP A 525 -5.43 -10.55 8.85
N TYR A 526 -5.94 -10.08 7.74
CA TYR A 526 -6.67 -10.89 6.77
C TYR A 526 -5.90 -10.94 5.46
N GLY A 527 -5.54 -12.13 5.01
CA GLY A 527 -4.84 -12.36 3.75
C GLY A 527 -5.79 -12.83 2.65
N ALA A 528 -5.69 -12.24 1.47
CA ALA A 528 -6.23 -12.80 0.24
C ALA A 528 -5.09 -13.15 -0.70
N HIS A 529 -5.24 -14.27 -1.41
CA HIS A 529 -4.21 -14.91 -2.21
C HIS A 529 -4.81 -15.28 -3.55
N PHE A 530 -4.60 -14.43 -4.54
CA PHE A 530 -5.23 -14.61 -5.83
C PHE A 530 -4.19 -14.83 -6.93
N LYS A 531 -4.51 -15.78 -7.79
CA LYS A 531 -3.64 -16.18 -8.88
C LYS A 531 -3.99 -15.35 -10.11
N HIS A 532 -2.95 -14.81 -10.73
CA HIS A 532 -3.01 -14.32 -12.08
C HIS A 532 -2.48 -15.42 -13.01
N ASP A 533 -3.24 -15.75 -14.02
CA ASP A 533 -2.78 -16.61 -15.11
C ASP A 533 -3.16 -15.94 -16.44
N THR A 534 -2.38 -16.27 -17.47
CA THR A 534 -2.54 -15.69 -18.81
C THR A 534 -3.82 -16.11 -19.54
N VAL A 535 -4.60 -17.03 -18.97
CA VAL A 535 -5.82 -17.55 -19.57
C VAL A 535 -7.03 -16.63 -19.29
N HIS A 536 -6.96 -15.83 -18.22
CA HIS A 536 -8.07 -15.01 -17.74
C HIS A 536 -7.94 -13.52 -18.09
N ASP A 537 -6.85 -13.09 -18.75
CA ASP A 537 -6.61 -11.68 -19.08
C ASP A 537 -7.53 -11.11 -20.18
N ASP A 538 -8.16 -11.98 -20.98
CA ASP A 538 -8.90 -11.55 -22.17
C ASP A 538 -10.37 -11.21 -21.93
N ASP A 539 -10.94 -11.50 -20.77
CA ASP A 539 -12.39 -11.41 -20.58
C ASP A 539 -12.89 -10.26 -19.70
N GLY A 540 -11.99 -9.43 -19.16
CA GLY A 540 -12.35 -8.25 -18.36
C GLY A 540 -13.16 -8.60 -17.10
N THR A 541 -13.01 -9.81 -16.58
CA THR A 541 -13.80 -10.28 -15.43
C THR A 541 -13.26 -9.74 -14.12
N THR A 542 -14.13 -9.67 -13.12
CA THR A 542 -13.89 -9.19 -11.76
C THR A 542 -12.96 -10.09 -10.93
N GLU A 543 -12.30 -11.06 -11.51
CA GLU A 543 -11.43 -12.03 -10.82
C GLU A 543 -10.16 -11.38 -10.25
N HIS A 544 -9.80 -10.22 -10.75
CA HIS A 544 -8.66 -9.43 -10.27
C HIS A 544 -8.96 -8.58 -9.03
N ILE A 545 -10.15 -8.72 -8.44
CA ILE A 545 -10.54 -8.01 -7.22
C ILE A 545 -10.86 -9.01 -6.11
N VAL A 546 -10.20 -8.84 -4.96
CA VAL A 546 -10.34 -9.67 -3.76
C VAL A 546 -10.71 -8.85 -2.54
N GLY A 547 -11.14 -9.51 -1.48
CA GLY A 547 -11.35 -8.91 -0.18
C GLY A 547 -12.59 -9.45 0.54
N PRO A 548 -12.57 -9.45 1.89
CA PRO A 548 -13.65 -9.97 2.71
C PRO A 548 -14.84 -9.02 2.80
N ASP A 549 -15.98 -9.54 3.17
CA ASP A 549 -17.10 -8.73 3.67
C ASP A 549 -17.08 -8.69 5.20
N LEU A 550 -17.11 -7.49 5.75
CA LEU A 550 -17.28 -7.23 7.18
C LEU A 550 -18.75 -6.90 7.43
N VAL A 551 -19.52 -7.89 7.85
CA VAL A 551 -20.97 -7.78 7.99
C VAL A 551 -21.35 -7.49 9.44
N PRO A 552 -22.11 -6.40 9.74
CA PRO A 552 -22.44 -6.02 11.09
C PRO A 552 -23.38 -7.02 11.78
N ILE A 553 -23.18 -7.21 13.08
CA ILE A 553 -24.04 -8.00 13.97
C ILE A 553 -24.69 -7.04 14.95
N SER A 554 -26.01 -6.94 14.93
CA SER A 554 -26.83 -6.15 15.87
C SER A 554 -26.34 -4.71 16.11
N LEU A 555 -25.76 -4.05 15.08
CA LEU A 555 -25.37 -2.66 15.13
C LEU A 555 -26.46 -1.70 14.64
N GLN A 556 -27.56 -2.25 14.12
CA GLN A 556 -28.65 -1.48 13.50
C GLN A 556 -29.62 -0.87 14.51
N GLU A 557 -29.54 -1.22 15.80
CA GLU A 557 -30.40 -0.70 16.88
C GLU A 557 -29.72 0.46 17.64
#